data_389903388e7b000269e03197cda20a0c
#
_entry.id   389903388e7b000269e03197cda20a0c
#
_cell.length_a   1.000
_cell.length_b   1.000
_cell.length_c   1.000
_cell.angle_alpha   90.00
_cell.angle_beta   90.00
_cell.angle_gamma   90.00
#
_symmetry.space_group_name_H-M   'P 1'
#
loop_
_entity.id
_entity.type
_entity.pdbx_description
1 polymer ?
#
loop_
_entity_poly.entity_id
_entity_poly.type
_entity_poly.pdbx_seq_one_letter_code
_entity_poly.pdbx_strand_id
1 'polypeptide(L)'
;MPRVRIVGCGNPDAGDDAAGLVAVDRARSLVPPDVDVVTAPTALHVLDLLEGVDSVLLVDAMRTTGDGREPGHVVRAESGPDGLPVTLRSSLSSHGLGLAEAVGLAAALGPVPNVVFLGVEVGDVRAGRGLSPAVEAALPALVDAIVREAGGGTGTG
;
A
#
# COMPACT_ATOMS: atom_id res chain seq x y z
N MET A 1 -16.59 -15.94 -6.08
CA MET A 1 -15.49 -15.08 -6.55
C MET A 1 -14.84 -14.38 -5.39
N PRO A 2 -13.52 -14.37 -5.32
CA PRO A 2 -12.83 -13.68 -4.23
C PRO A 2 -13.11 -12.18 -4.29
N ARG A 3 -13.27 -11.59 -3.13
CA ARG A 3 -13.47 -10.15 -3.04
C ARG A 3 -12.14 -9.49 -2.70
N VAL A 4 -11.76 -8.52 -3.50
CA VAL A 4 -10.49 -7.82 -3.37
C VAL A 4 -10.74 -6.36 -3.05
N ARG A 5 -9.98 -5.82 -2.11
CA ARG A 5 -10.02 -4.39 -1.79
C ARG A 5 -8.64 -3.81 -1.96
N ILE A 6 -8.55 -2.70 -2.65
CA ILE A 6 -7.30 -1.97 -2.82
C ILE A 6 -7.41 -0.74 -1.91
N VAL A 7 -6.40 -0.54 -1.07
CA VAL A 7 -6.37 0.57 -0.14
C VAL A 7 -5.17 1.46 -0.42
N GLY A 8 -5.44 2.68 -0.85
CA GLY A 8 -4.38 3.69 -1.01
C GLY A 8 -4.13 4.36 0.32
N CYS A 9 -2.90 4.31 0.79
CA CYS A 9 -2.52 4.88 2.07
C CYS A 9 -1.67 6.12 1.86
N GLY A 10 -1.77 7.08 2.75
CA GLY A 10 -0.89 8.24 2.73
C GLY A 10 -1.57 9.54 3.08
N ASN A 11 -0.80 10.62 2.98
CA ASN A 11 -1.26 11.96 3.25
C ASN A 11 -1.20 12.75 1.94
N PRO A 12 -2.34 13.24 1.42
CA PRO A 12 -2.37 13.93 0.12
C PRO A 12 -1.58 15.23 0.11
N ASP A 13 -1.33 15.81 1.28
CA ASP A 13 -0.63 17.10 1.34
C ASP A 13 0.86 16.97 1.65
N ALA A 14 1.39 15.81 1.73
CA ALA A 14 2.76 15.58 2.18
C ALA A 14 3.70 15.03 1.08
N GLY A 15 3.69 15.66 -0.07
CA GLY A 15 4.64 15.31 -1.14
C GLY A 15 4.61 13.84 -1.51
N ASP A 16 5.74 13.17 -1.44
CA ASP A 16 5.86 11.77 -1.82
C ASP A 16 5.03 10.81 -0.96
N ASP A 17 4.58 11.23 0.22
CA ASP A 17 3.70 10.41 1.04
C ASP A 17 2.31 10.26 0.39
N ALA A 18 2.02 11.02 -0.66
CA ALA A 18 0.79 10.89 -1.41
C ALA A 18 0.91 9.84 -2.52
N ALA A 19 2.08 9.23 -2.71
CA ALA A 19 2.31 8.32 -3.84
C ALA A 19 1.32 7.16 -3.89
N GLY A 20 1.00 6.55 -2.75
CA GLY A 20 0.03 5.46 -2.70
C GLY A 20 -1.36 5.90 -3.14
N LEU A 21 -1.77 7.11 -2.73
CA LEU A 21 -3.07 7.66 -3.08
C LEU A 21 -3.14 7.93 -4.58
N VAL A 22 -2.09 8.52 -5.15
CA VAL A 22 -2.04 8.85 -6.57
C VAL A 22 -2.05 7.57 -7.42
N ALA A 23 -1.26 6.58 -7.03
CA ALA A 23 -1.17 5.32 -7.76
C ALA A 23 -2.51 4.59 -7.78
N VAL A 24 -3.19 4.54 -6.65
CA VAL A 24 -4.48 3.88 -6.53
C VAL A 24 -5.53 4.62 -7.36
N ASP A 25 -5.50 5.95 -7.35
CA ASP A 25 -6.44 6.74 -8.14
C ASP A 25 -6.24 6.47 -9.64
N ARG A 26 -4.99 6.39 -10.09
CA ARG A 26 -4.70 6.08 -11.51
C ARG A 26 -5.11 4.65 -11.87
N ALA A 27 -4.98 3.71 -10.94
CA ALA A 27 -5.32 2.32 -11.20
C ALA A 27 -6.82 2.06 -11.18
N ARG A 28 -7.59 2.97 -10.60
CA ARG A 28 -9.04 2.78 -10.38
C ARG A 28 -9.79 2.38 -11.65
N SER A 29 -9.48 3.00 -12.78
CA SER A 29 -10.15 2.71 -14.02
C SER A 29 -9.56 1.50 -14.76
N LEU A 30 -8.47 0.93 -14.26
CA LEU A 30 -7.77 -0.15 -14.91
C LEU A 30 -7.96 -1.51 -14.21
N VAL A 31 -8.65 -1.52 -13.08
CA VAL A 31 -8.92 -2.75 -12.34
C VAL A 31 -10.36 -3.21 -12.61
N PRO A 32 -10.68 -4.49 -12.35
CA PRO A 32 -12.05 -4.97 -12.57
C PRO A 32 -13.07 -4.18 -11.74
N PRO A 33 -14.28 -3.97 -12.25
CA PRO A 33 -15.28 -3.11 -11.60
C PRO A 33 -15.77 -3.65 -10.24
N ASP A 34 -15.58 -4.93 -9.98
CA ASP A 34 -16.00 -5.51 -8.71
C ASP A 34 -14.91 -5.38 -7.62
N VAL A 35 -13.74 -4.83 -7.95
CA VAL A 35 -12.70 -4.59 -6.97
C VAL A 35 -13.04 -3.30 -6.22
N ASP A 36 -13.00 -3.36 -4.90
CA ASP A 36 -13.28 -2.20 -4.06
C ASP A 36 -12.02 -1.36 -3.93
N VAL A 37 -12.10 -0.07 -4.24
CA VAL A 37 -10.95 0.84 -4.20
C VAL A 37 -11.24 1.96 -3.22
N VAL A 38 -10.47 2.01 -2.14
CA VAL A 38 -10.68 2.98 -1.05
C VAL A 38 -9.36 3.59 -0.59
N THR A 39 -9.41 4.55 0.30
CA THR A 39 -8.22 5.17 0.85
C THR A 39 -8.24 5.10 2.37
N ALA A 40 -7.06 5.13 2.99
CA ALA A 40 -6.91 5.12 4.44
C ALA A 40 -5.86 6.15 4.86
N PRO A 41 -6.24 7.18 5.59
CA PRO A 41 -5.29 8.19 6.04
C PRO A 41 -4.47 7.77 7.27
N THR A 42 -4.88 6.72 7.96
CA THR A 42 -4.17 6.23 9.14
C THR A 42 -4.19 4.70 9.19
N ALA A 43 -3.29 4.13 9.97
CA ALA A 43 -3.26 2.68 10.16
C ALA A 43 -4.52 2.14 10.85
N LEU A 44 -5.17 2.97 11.68
CA LEU A 44 -6.41 2.56 12.33
C LEU A 44 -7.53 2.39 11.29
N HIS A 45 -7.56 3.21 10.26
CA HIS A 45 -8.54 3.05 9.19
C HIS A 45 -8.29 1.73 8.45
N VAL A 46 -7.01 1.32 8.32
CA VAL A 46 -6.69 0.07 7.67
C VAL A 46 -7.30 -1.11 8.43
N LEU A 47 -7.34 -1.07 9.77
CA LEU A 47 -7.93 -2.15 10.54
C LEU A 47 -9.37 -2.41 10.10
N ASP A 48 -10.18 -1.36 9.93
CA ASP A 48 -11.56 -1.53 9.54
C ASP A 48 -11.67 -2.07 8.11
N LEU A 49 -10.71 -1.77 7.27
CA LEU A 49 -10.74 -2.15 5.86
C LEU A 49 -10.26 -3.59 5.62
N LEU A 50 -9.79 -4.27 6.66
CA LEU A 50 -9.40 -5.67 6.55
C LEU A 50 -10.61 -6.61 6.67
N GLU A 51 -11.80 -6.09 6.95
CA GLU A 51 -12.97 -6.92 7.12
C GLU A 51 -13.80 -7.04 5.85
N GLY A 52 -14.46 -8.14 5.69
CA GLY A 52 -15.46 -8.30 4.63
C GLY A 52 -14.91 -8.62 3.24
N VAL A 53 -13.62 -8.89 3.12
CA VAL A 53 -13.00 -9.22 1.83
C VAL A 53 -12.03 -10.39 1.99
N ASP A 54 -11.65 -11.01 0.88
CA ASP A 54 -10.75 -12.15 0.89
C ASP A 54 -9.29 -11.73 0.77
N SER A 55 -9.01 -10.60 0.11
CA SER A 55 -7.68 -10.08 -0.07
C SER A 55 -7.68 -8.57 0.02
N VAL A 56 -6.62 -8.02 0.59
CA VAL A 56 -6.43 -6.57 0.67
C VAL A 56 -5.07 -6.24 0.09
N LEU A 57 -5.04 -5.26 -0.80
CA LEU A 57 -3.80 -4.74 -1.36
C LEU A 57 -3.60 -3.36 -0.75
N LEU A 58 -2.53 -3.19 0.03
CA LEU A 58 -2.19 -1.90 0.62
C LEU A 58 -1.13 -1.25 -0.26
N VAL A 59 -1.35 -0.01 -0.66
CA VAL A 59 -0.43 0.73 -1.53
C VAL A 59 0.00 2.01 -0.82
N ASP A 60 1.29 2.21 -0.64
CA ASP A 60 1.78 3.35 0.13
C ASP A 60 3.20 3.74 -0.26
N ALA A 61 3.60 4.91 0.16
CA ALA A 61 4.99 5.32 0.15
C ALA A 61 5.67 4.68 1.36
N MET A 62 6.94 4.32 1.22
CA MET A 62 7.69 3.79 2.34
C MET A 62 9.05 4.48 2.42
N ARG A 63 9.58 4.59 3.62
CA ARG A 63 10.86 5.25 3.78
C ARG A 63 11.99 4.27 3.75
N THR A 64 13.06 4.67 3.04
CA THR A 64 14.27 3.91 2.99
C THR A 64 15.01 4.09 4.31
N THR A 65 15.46 3.01 4.88
CA THR A 65 16.14 3.08 6.18
C THR A 65 17.63 2.81 6.05
N GLY A 66 18.25 3.38 5.04
CA GLY A 66 19.70 3.31 4.95
C GLY A 66 20.27 2.02 4.39
N ASP A 67 19.46 1.17 3.80
CA ASP A 67 19.93 -0.09 3.26
C ASP A 67 20.35 0.03 1.80
N GLY A 68 20.53 1.24 1.31
CA GLY A 68 21.03 1.46 -0.03
C GLY A 68 19.99 1.53 -1.13
N ARG A 69 18.71 1.39 -0.80
CA ARG A 69 17.68 1.50 -1.82
C ARG A 69 17.43 2.95 -2.15
N GLU A 70 17.14 3.21 -3.41
CA GLU A 70 16.93 4.55 -3.86
C GLU A 70 15.47 4.92 -3.99
N PRO A 71 15.11 6.20 -3.90
CA PRO A 71 13.74 6.64 -4.14
C PRO A 71 13.24 6.16 -5.50
N GLY A 72 11.98 5.74 -5.54
CA GLY A 72 11.38 5.21 -6.76
C GLY A 72 11.41 3.69 -6.86
N HIS A 73 12.11 3.01 -5.93
CA HIS A 73 12.13 1.55 -5.96
C HIS A 73 10.77 1.00 -5.48
N VAL A 74 10.19 0.09 -6.23
CA VAL A 74 8.90 -0.53 -5.87
C VAL A 74 9.16 -1.82 -5.11
N VAL A 75 8.50 -1.97 -3.98
CA VAL A 75 8.68 -3.10 -3.08
C VAL A 75 7.35 -3.84 -2.90
N ARG A 76 7.39 -5.15 -2.89
CA ARG A 76 6.22 -5.97 -2.60
C ARG A 76 6.50 -6.82 -1.35
N ALA A 77 5.55 -6.84 -0.44
CA ALA A 77 5.60 -7.72 0.72
C ALA A 77 4.24 -8.39 0.89
N GLU A 78 4.23 -9.60 1.40
CA GLU A 78 2.98 -10.34 1.59
C GLU A 78 2.88 -10.79 3.04
N SER A 79 1.66 -10.80 3.59
CA SER A 79 1.49 -11.19 4.97
C SER A 79 1.69 -12.69 5.13
N GLY A 80 2.35 -13.07 6.20
CA GLY A 80 2.47 -14.45 6.62
C GLY A 80 1.62 -14.66 7.86
N PRO A 81 1.84 -15.76 8.59
CA PRO A 81 1.08 -16.06 9.81
C PRO A 81 1.16 -14.97 10.88
N ASP A 82 2.27 -14.23 10.89
CA ASP A 82 2.47 -13.17 11.87
C ASP A 82 2.18 -11.77 11.29
N GLY A 83 1.57 -11.68 10.14
CA GLY A 83 1.28 -10.40 9.50
C GLY A 83 2.38 -9.93 8.56
N LEU A 84 2.49 -8.63 8.37
CA LEU A 84 3.52 -8.04 7.51
C LEU A 84 4.84 -7.90 8.27
N PRO A 85 5.98 -7.82 7.57
CA PRO A 85 7.26 -7.65 8.23
C PRO A 85 7.29 -6.39 9.11
N VAL A 86 7.75 -6.53 10.35
CA VAL A 86 7.79 -5.41 11.29
C VAL A 86 8.79 -4.33 10.88
N THR A 87 9.69 -4.65 9.95
CA THR A 87 10.65 -3.67 9.46
C THR A 87 10.05 -2.77 8.37
N LEU A 88 8.80 -3.02 7.97
CA LEU A 88 8.14 -2.22 6.95
C LEU A 88 7.91 -0.81 7.47
N ARG A 89 8.39 0.19 6.75
CA ARG A 89 8.29 1.60 7.14
C ARG A 89 7.36 2.37 6.22
N SER A 90 6.05 2.21 6.43
CA SER A 90 5.06 2.91 5.62
C SER A 90 4.95 4.38 6.01
N SER A 91 4.30 5.17 5.17
CA SER A 91 4.05 6.58 5.44
C SER A 91 3.19 6.79 6.69
N LEU A 92 2.42 5.78 7.07
CA LEU A 92 1.52 5.88 8.21
C LEU A 92 2.22 5.56 9.53
N SER A 93 3.49 5.11 9.50
CA SER A 93 4.18 4.67 10.70
C SER A 93 4.57 5.79 11.65
N SER A 94 4.53 7.05 11.19
CA SER A 94 4.98 8.17 12.01
C SER A 94 4.02 8.58 13.11
N HIS A 95 2.86 7.98 13.20
CA HIS A 95 1.84 8.37 14.17
C HIS A 95 1.52 7.26 15.16
N GLY A 96 2.50 6.51 15.58
CA GLY A 96 2.33 5.46 16.59
C GLY A 96 2.08 4.11 15.96
N LEU A 97 0.83 3.73 15.73
CA LEU A 97 0.53 2.43 15.15
C LEU A 97 0.87 2.42 13.66
N GLY A 98 1.82 1.59 13.27
CA GLY A 98 2.19 1.44 11.86
C GLY A 98 1.36 0.39 11.15
N LEU A 99 1.56 0.23 9.82
CA LEU A 99 0.79 -0.74 9.05
C LEU A 99 1.08 -2.17 9.47
N ALA A 100 2.34 -2.52 9.72
CA ALA A 100 2.67 -3.88 10.14
C ALA A 100 2.04 -4.21 11.48
N GLU A 101 2.06 -3.26 12.40
CA GLU A 101 1.45 -3.43 13.72
C GLU A 101 -0.07 -3.55 13.59
N ALA A 102 -0.72 -2.76 12.72
CA ALA A 102 -2.16 -2.82 12.53
C ALA A 102 -2.58 -4.19 11.98
N VAL A 103 -1.87 -4.68 10.95
CA VAL A 103 -2.16 -5.98 10.37
C VAL A 103 -1.90 -7.10 11.39
N GLY A 104 -0.82 -7.00 12.16
CA GLY A 104 -0.50 -7.96 13.22
C GLY A 104 -1.55 -8.00 14.32
N LEU A 105 -2.07 -6.82 14.71
CA LEU A 105 -3.13 -6.74 15.71
C LEU A 105 -4.41 -7.40 15.19
N ALA A 106 -4.77 -7.13 13.95
CA ALA A 106 -5.94 -7.76 13.34
C ALA A 106 -5.80 -9.29 13.33
N ALA A 107 -4.62 -9.80 12.98
CA ALA A 107 -4.37 -11.23 12.95
C ALA A 107 -4.46 -11.86 14.34
N ALA A 108 -4.09 -11.13 15.38
CA ALA A 108 -4.18 -11.60 16.74
C ALA A 108 -5.64 -11.63 17.26
N LEU A 109 -6.49 -10.79 16.67
CA LEU A 109 -7.87 -10.70 17.11
C LEU A 109 -8.82 -11.66 16.37
N GLY A 110 -8.39 -12.23 15.29
CA GLY A 110 -9.23 -13.18 14.54
C GLY A 110 -8.73 -13.40 13.12
N PRO A 111 -9.52 -14.08 12.29
CA PRO A 111 -9.11 -14.32 10.91
C PRO A 111 -8.97 -13.01 10.12
N VAL A 112 -7.95 -12.93 9.27
CA VAL A 112 -7.73 -11.76 8.42
C VAL A 112 -7.59 -12.20 6.98
N PRO A 113 -7.85 -11.32 6.02
CA PRO A 113 -7.68 -11.64 4.60
C PRO A 113 -6.19 -11.77 4.29
N ASN A 114 -5.88 -12.26 3.10
CA ASN A 114 -4.51 -12.21 2.61
C ASN A 114 -4.18 -10.73 2.35
N VAL A 115 -3.05 -10.26 2.85
CA VAL A 115 -2.63 -8.87 2.68
C VAL A 115 -1.36 -8.81 1.87
N VAL A 116 -1.38 -8.03 0.79
CA VAL A 116 -0.19 -7.73 0.00
C VAL A 116 0.07 -6.23 0.15
N PHE A 117 1.31 -5.88 0.38
CA PHE A 117 1.74 -4.48 0.44
C PHE A 117 2.57 -4.17 -0.80
N LEU A 118 2.22 -3.10 -1.49
CA LEU A 118 3.02 -2.57 -2.58
C LEU A 118 3.46 -1.18 -2.16
N GLY A 119 4.74 -0.96 -2.12
CA GLY A 119 5.29 0.31 -1.69
C GLY A 119 6.22 0.91 -2.72
N VAL A 120 6.35 2.22 -2.71
CA VAL A 120 7.37 2.91 -3.47
C VAL A 120 8.26 3.63 -2.47
N GLU A 121 9.57 3.41 -2.59
CA GLU A 121 10.50 4.06 -1.67
C GLU A 121 10.61 5.53 -1.99
N VAL A 122 10.53 6.37 -0.94
CA VAL A 122 10.61 7.80 -1.07
C VAL A 122 11.79 8.31 -0.24
N GLY A 123 12.37 9.40 -0.67
CA GLY A 123 13.45 10.03 0.06
C GLY A 123 12.89 11.11 0.94
N ASP A 124 13.11 12.34 0.52
CA ASP A 124 12.72 13.50 1.30
C ASP A 124 11.26 13.81 1.08
N VAL A 125 10.48 13.89 2.14
CA VAL A 125 9.07 14.19 2.04
C VAL A 125 8.85 15.60 2.54
N ARG A 126 8.24 16.46 1.73
CA ARG A 126 7.98 17.84 2.10
C ARG A 126 6.51 18.17 1.89
N ALA A 127 5.88 18.69 2.93
CA ALA A 127 4.49 19.10 2.85
C ALA A 127 4.30 20.20 1.80
N GLY A 128 3.21 20.14 1.09
CA GLY A 128 2.87 21.14 0.11
C GLY A 128 3.58 21.01 -1.23
N ARG A 129 4.42 19.99 -1.42
CA ARG A 129 5.06 19.77 -2.69
C ARG A 129 4.43 18.56 -3.37
N GLY A 130 4.47 18.54 -4.69
CA GLY A 130 4.03 17.38 -5.45
C GLY A 130 5.03 16.24 -5.34
N LEU A 131 4.80 15.17 -6.08
CA LEU A 131 5.69 14.02 -6.06
C LEU A 131 7.06 14.39 -6.64
N SER A 132 8.11 13.79 -6.09
CA SER A 132 9.46 14.02 -6.62
C SER A 132 9.58 13.35 -7.98
N PRO A 133 10.56 13.75 -8.81
CA PRO A 133 10.75 13.13 -10.12
C PRO A 133 10.98 11.63 -10.05
N ALA A 134 11.71 11.14 -9.05
CA ALA A 134 11.97 9.72 -8.91
C ALA A 134 10.70 8.93 -8.65
N VAL A 135 9.81 9.44 -7.80
CA VAL A 135 8.54 8.79 -7.46
C VAL A 135 7.59 8.91 -8.65
N GLU A 136 7.54 10.07 -9.31
CA GLU A 136 6.69 10.25 -10.48
C GLU A 136 7.09 9.24 -11.57
N ALA A 137 8.38 9.02 -11.78
CA ALA A 137 8.88 8.07 -12.77
C ALA A 137 8.55 6.62 -12.39
N ALA A 138 8.36 6.32 -11.11
CA ALA A 138 8.04 4.99 -10.63
C ALA A 138 6.55 4.66 -10.69
N LEU A 139 5.68 5.68 -10.83
CA LEU A 139 4.25 5.46 -10.81
C LEU A 139 3.74 4.47 -11.86
N PRO A 140 4.19 4.49 -13.12
CA PRO A 140 3.71 3.51 -14.08
C PRO A 140 3.97 2.06 -13.63
N ALA A 141 5.15 1.77 -13.08
CA ALA A 141 5.46 0.43 -12.58
C ALA A 141 4.61 0.08 -11.36
N LEU A 142 4.35 1.04 -10.49
CA LEU A 142 3.52 0.82 -9.30
C LEU A 142 2.07 0.56 -9.72
N VAL A 143 1.54 1.33 -10.66
CA VAL A 143 0.18 1.15 -11.17
C VAL A 143 0.06 -0.23 -11.85
N ASP A 144 1.08 -0.64 -12.64
CA ASP A 144 1.06 -1.96 -13.27
C ASP A 144 1.06 -3.07 -12.22
N ALA A 145 1.80 -2.91 -11.13
CA ALA A 145 1.82 -3.88 -10.04
C ALA A 145 0.46 -3.97 -9.36
N ILE A 146 -0.23 -2.84 -9.16
CA ILE A 146 -1.56 -2.81 -8.57
C ILE A 146 -2.53 -3.59 -9.47
N VAL A 147 -2.49 -3.33 -10.75
CA VAL A 147 -3.39 -3.97 -11.71
C VAL A 147 -3.16 -5.48 -11.75
N ARG A 148 -1.89 -5.90 -11.72
CA ARG A 148 -1.58 -7.33 -11.72
C ARG A 148 -2.09 -8.02 -10.46
N GLU A 149 -1.90 -7.40 -9.28
CA GLU A 149 -2.37 -7.99 -8.04
C GLU A 149 -3.90 -8.03 -7.98
N ALA A 150 -4.56 -6.99 -8.47
CA ALA A 150 -6.01 -6.92 -8.47
C ALA A 150 -6.62 -7.89 -9.49
N GLY A 151 -5.90 -8.14 -10.56
CA GLY A 151 -6.34 -9.08 -11.58
C GLY A 151 -6.25 -10.50 -11.13
N GLY A 152 -5.85 -10.65 -9.92
CA GLY A 152 -5.99 -11.95 -9.37
C GLY A 152 -5.00 -12.92 -9.85
N GLY A 153 -3.89 -12.54 -10.02
CA GLY A 153 -2.96 -13.51 -10.33
C GLY A 153 -3.36 -14.32 -11.47
N THR A 154 -4.29 -13.88 -12.16
CA THR A 154 -4.68 -14.58 -13.26
C THR A 154 -3.58 -14.75 -14.06
N GLY A 155 -2.75 -14.00 -13.89
CA GLY A 155 -1.60 -14.13 -14.66
C GLY A 155 -1.05 -15.42 -14.61
N THR A 156 -1.52 -16.13 -13.88
CA THR A 156 -1.10 -17.32 -13.89
C THR A 156 -1.37 -17.90 -14.93
N GLY A 157 -1.94 -17.38 -15.27
CA GLY A 157 -2.05 -18.10 -16.46
C GLY A 157 -1.41 -18.29 -16.39
#